data_5530e17aafaa04ff5baa693ca76b7121
#
_entry.id   5530e17aafaa04ff5baa693ca76b7121
#
_cell.length_a   1.000
_cell.length_b   1.000
_cell.length_c   1.000
_cell.angle_alpha   90.00
_cell.angle_beta   90.00
_cell.angle_gamma   90.00
#
_symmetry.space_group_name_H-M   'P 1'
#
loop_
_entity.id
_entity.type
_entity.pdbx_description
1 polymer ?
#
loop_
_entity_poly.entity_id
_entity_poly.type
_entity_poly.pdbx_seq_one_letter_code
_entity_poly.pdbx_strand_id
1 'polypeptide(L)'
;AKALDLPISLHEEDPAFIETNGINHGPVSDALGIYGSPSIAEESLVARDCLLALRSGAQVVIQHISSGQSVELVRTFKAMGANLHAEATPHHFTLTDEAVLKYGSLAKMNPPLRTEKDRLAIIEGLKDGTIDLIATDHAPHSTEEKSRPITQTPSGIIGLETSLALGITSLVRPGHLTLSQLIEKMTINPANLYHLPCGSVTEGKAADLVLFDPNEKWIPETYASKSSNSPFTGWELYGKVKYTICDGKIVYKD
;
A
#
# COMPACT_ATOMS: atom_id res chain seq x y z
N ALA A 1 23.02 7.50 2.90
CA ALA A 1 22.40 6.21 2.62
C ALA A 1 23.33 5.31 1.81
N LYS A 2 23.73 5.72 0.60
CA LYS A 2 24.65 4.91 -0.25
C LYS A 2 25.90 4.44 0.46
N ALA A 3 26.56 5.33 1.24
CA ALA A 3 27.80 5.00 1.97
C ALA A 3 27.58 3.97 3.10
N LEU A 4 26.35 3.81 3.56
CA LEU A 4 25.95 2.88 4.62
C LEU A 4 25.25 1.65 4.08
N ASP A 5 25.06 1.55 2.76
CA ASP A 5 24.27 0.50 2.10
C ASP A 5 22.85 0.33 2.71
N LEU A 6 22.19 1.49 2.92
CA LEU A 6 20.83 1.53 3.48
C LEU A 6 19.87 2.17 2.48
N PRO A 7 18.67 1.59 2.29
CA PRO A 7 17.63 2.20 1.50
C PRO A 7 17.07 3.47 2.16
N ILE A 8 16.64 4.42 1.35
CA ILE A 8 15.83 5.58 1.77
C ILE A 8 14.40 5.33 1.32
N SER A 9 13.46 5.30 2.25
CA SER A 9 12.02 5.22 1.96
C SER A 9 11.41 6.62 2.05
N LEU A 10 10.72 7.05 0.99
CA LEU A 10 10.26 8.42 0.82
C LEU A 10 8.73 8.45 0.66
N HIS A 11 8.08 9.26 1.50
CA HIS A 11 6.70 9.68 1.32
C HIS A 11 6.70 10.93 0.42
N GLU A 12 6.18 10.76 -0.79
CA GLU A 12 6.25 11.77 -1.82
C GLU A 12 4.99 12.64 -1.86
N GLU A 13 5.05 13.77 -1.20
CA GLU A 13 3.95 14.73 -1.16
C GLU A 13 4.48 16.15 -1.05
N ASP A 14 4.28 16.96 -2.10
CA ASP A 14 4.61 18.39 -2.07
C ASP A 14 3.41 19.19 -1.53
N PRO A 15 3.50 19.72 -0.30
CA PRO A 15 2.39 20.43 0.33
C PRO A 15 2.04 21.75 -0.38
N ALA A 16 2.91 22.26 -1.26
CA ALA A 16 2.63 23.49 -2.00
C ALA A 16 1.45 23.37 -2.98
N PHE A 17 1.09 22.13 -3.37
CA PHE A 17 -0.03 21.87 -4.26
C PHE A 17 -1.34 21.50 -3.53
N ILE A 18 -1.35 21.40 -2.20
CA ILE A 18 -2.43 20.77 -1.44
C ILE A 18 -3.13 21.79 -0.55
N GLU A 19 -4.47 21.86 -0.65
CA GLU A 19 -5.28 22.59 0.32
C GLU A 19 -5.90 21.63 1.35
N THR A 20 -6.49 20.53 0.88
CA THR A 20 -7.02 19.46 1.76
C THR A 20 -6.31 18.16 1.48
N ASN A 21 -5.55 17.70 2.45
CA ASN A 21 -4.83 16.43 2.39
C ASN A 21 -5.79 15.23 2.39
N GLY A 22 -5.40 14.17 1.71
CA GLY A 22 -6.01 12.84 1.79
C GLY A 22 -7.28 12.64 0.97
N ILE A 23 -7.63 13.59 0.10
CA ILE A 23 -8.72 13.48 -0.88
C ILE A 23 -8.16 13.84 -2.24
N ASN A 24 -8.35 13.00 -3.25
CA ASN A 24 -7.91 13.27 -4.61
C ASN A 24 -8.59 14.52 -5.17
N HIS A 25 -7.81 15.47 -5.74
CA HIS A 25 -8.37 16.62 -6.45
C HIS A 25 -8.94 16.18 -7.79
N GLY A 26 -10.21 16.42 -8.00
CA GLY A 26 -10.95 16.04 -9.20
C GLY A 26 -12.47 16.01 -8.98
N PRO A 27 -13.24 15.35 -9.85
CA PRO A 27 -14.71 15.40 -9.81
C PRO A 27 -15.32 15.02 -8.47
N VAL A 28 -14.71 14.09 -7.72
CA VAL A 28 -15.21 13.68 -6.39
C VAL A 28 -15.01 14.80 -5.36
N SER A 29 -13.83 15.40 -5.32
CA SER A 29 -13.56 16.52 -4.40
C SER A 29 -14.37 17.76 -4.75
N ASP A 30 -14.58 18.03 -6.05
CA ASP A 30 -15.41 19.12 -6.53
C ASP A 30 -16.87 18.94 -6.10
N ALA A 31 -17.40 17.71 -6.19
CA ALA A 31 -18.75 17.40 -5.71
C ALA A 31 -18.91 17.58 -4.19
N LEU A 32 -17.82 17.49 -3.43
CA LEU A 32 -17.77 17.75 -1.99
C LEU A 32 -17.47 19.21 -1.65
N GLY A 33 -17.20 20.06 -2.64
CA GLY A 33 -16.78 21.45 -2.43
C GLY A 33 -15.39 21.58 -1.78
N ILE A 34 -14.50 20.63 -2.04
CA ILE A 34 -13.18 20.54 -1.43
C ILE A 34 -12.11 20.65 -2.52
N TYR A 35 -11.11 21.52 -2.34
CA TYR A 35 -9.89 21.43 -3.12
C TYR A 35 -8.97 20.37 -2.49
N GLY A 36 -8.81 19.25 -3.18
CA GLY A 36 -8.08 18.10 -2.68
C GLY A 36 -6.56 18.14 -2.94
N SER A 37 -5.94 16.98 -2.91
CA SER A 37 -4.52 16.74 -3.22
C SER A 37 -4.39 16.28 -4.68
N PRO A 38 -3.96 17.15 -5.62
CA PRO A 38 -3.75 16.75 -7.01
C PRO A 38 -2.57 15.79 -7.15
N SER A 39 -2.59 14.94 -8.18
CA SER A 39 -1.55 13.93 -8.40
C SER A 39 -0.16 14.53 -8.59
N ILE A 40 -0.06 15.75 -9.12
CA ILE A 40 1.21 16.47 -9.29
C ILE A 40 1.97 16.66 -7.97
N ALA A 41 1.28 16.69 -6.83
CA ALA A 41 1.91 16.78 -5.52
C ALA A 41 2.82 15.58 -5.23
N GLU A 42 2.43 14.39 -5.66
CA GLU A 42 3.23 13.16 -5.61
C GLU A 42 4.23 13.11 -6.77
N GLU A 43 3.75 13.31 -7.98
CA GLU A 43 4.51 13.13 -9.23
C GLU A 43 5.77 14.00 -9.31
N SER A 44 5.69 15.24 -8.83
CA SER A 44 6.82 16.19 -8.84
C SER A 44 7.98 15.72 -7.95
N LEU A 45 7.68 15.19 -6.77
CA LEU A 45 8.69 14.67 -5.85
C LEU A 45 9.21 13.30 -6.32
N VAL A 46 8.34 12.41 -6.81
CA VAL A 46 8.76 11.15 -7.43
C VAL A 46 9.74 11.40 -8.57
N ALA A 47 9.46 12.36 -9.47
CA ALA A 47 10.36 12.70 -10.58
C ALA A 47 11.72 13.21 -10.08
N ARG A 48 11.70 14.11 -9.06
CA ARG A 48 12.91 14.64 -8.43
C ARG A 48 13.76 13.52 -7.85
N ASP A 49 13.14 12.64 -7.06
CA ASP A 49 13.89 11.65 -6.28
C ASP A 49 14.31 10.44 -7.13
N CYS A 50 13.57 10.10 -8.17
CA CYS A 50 14.04 9.20 -9.21
C CYS A 50 15.31 9.71 -9.89
N LEU A 51 15.37 11.01 -10.22
CA LEU A 51 16.58 11.63 -10.81
C LEU A 51 17.74 11.63 -9.81
N LEU A 52 17.48 11.93 -8.54
CA LEU A 52 18.49 11.89 -7.49
C LEU A 52 19.02 10.45 -7.26
N ALA A 53 18.17 9.45 -7.26
CA ALA A 53 18.54 8.04 -7.19
C ALA A 53 19.48 7.67 -8.36
N LEU A 54 19.09 8.02 -9.60
CA LEU A 54 19.90 7.76 -10.79
C LEU A 54 21.29 8.40 -10.70
N ARG A 55 21.36 9.64 -10.22
CA ARG A 55 22.63 10.39 -10.15
C ARG A 55 23.53 9.97 -9.00
N SER A 56 22.95 9.68 -7.84
CA SER A 56 23.70 9.31 -6.64
C SER A 56 24.07 7.82 -6.62
N GLY A 57 23.24 6.98 -7.25
CA GLY A 57 23.26 5.52 -7.11
C GLY A 57 22.83 5.06 -5.71
N ALA A 58 22.14 5.90 -4.93
CA ALA A 58 21.53 5.50 -3.67
C ALA A 58 20.32 4.60 -3.95
N GLN A 59 20.05 3.67 -3.04
CA GLN A 59 18.84 2.85 -3.06
C GLN A 59 17.67 3.68 -2.51
N VAL A 60 16.65 3.90 -3.34
CA VAL A 60 15.48 4.70 -3.00
C VAL A 60 14.21 3.87 -3.15
N VAL A 61 13.32 4.00 -2.18
CA VAL A 61 12.00 3.35 -2.15
C VAL A 61 10.94 4.44 -2.19
N ILE A 62 10.10 4.45 -3.21
CA ILE A 62 8.91 5.29 -3.28
C ILE A 62 7.80 4.57 -2.51
N GLN A 63 7.40 5.14 -1.36
CA GLN A 63 6.38 4.56 -0.50
C GLN A 63 4.99 4.72 -1.11
N HIS A 64 4.10 3.75 -0.84
CA HIS A 64 2.64 3.79 -1.09
C HIS A 64 2.22 4.60 -2.33
N ILE A 65 2.83 4.31 -3.48
CA ILE A 65 2.58 5.02 -4.74
C ILE A 65 1.09 5.01 -5.10
N SER A 66 0.54 6.17 -5.48
CA SER A 66 -0.89 6.33 -5.76
C SER A 66 -1.21 6.75 -7.19
N SER A 67 -0.35 7.51 -7.85
CA SER A 67 -0.54 8.03 -9.20
C SER A 67 0.00 7.09 -10.27
N GLY A 68 -0.77 6.89 -11.35
CA GLY A 68 -0.30 6.15 -12.52
C GLY A 68 0.89 6.79 -13.20
N GLN A 69 0.99 8.13 -13.19
CA GLN A 69 2.15 8.83 -13.73
C GLN A 69 3.41 8.58 -12.88
N SER A 70 3.26 8.48 -11.57
CA SER A 70 4.36 8.10 -10.67
C SER A 70 4.88 6.69 -10.98
N VAL A 71 3.99 5.74 -11.29
CA VAL A 71 4.38 4.38 -11.74
C VAL A 71 5.21 4.46 -13.02
N GLU A 72 4.80 5.27 -14.01
CA GLU A 72 5.55 5.45 -15.26
C GLU A 72 6.92 6.09 -15.04
N LEU A 73 7.03 7.05 -14.11
CA LEU A 73 8.31 7.65 -13.73
C LEU A 73 9.25 6.59 -13.15
N VAL A 74 8.79 5.82 -12.17
CA VAL A 74 9.60 4.74 -11.58
C VAL A 74 10.03 3.73 -12.64
N ARG A 75 9.12 3.29 -13.52
CA ARG A 75 9.42 2.37 -14.64
C ARG A 75 10.53 2.91 -15.53
N THR A 76 10.39 4.16 -15.95
CA THR A 76 11.36 4.85 -16.82
C THR A 76 12.74 4.93 -16.18
N PHE A 77 12.82 5.38 -14.93
CA PHE A 77 14.11 5.54 -14.25
C PHE A 77 14.75 4.20 -13.87
N LYS A 78 13.98 3.17 -13.55
CA LYS A 78 14.49 1.79 -13.42
C LYS A 78 15.12 1.32 -14.74
N ALA A 79 14.46 1.55 -15.87
CA ALA A 79 15.00 1.20 -17.19
C ALA A 79 16.30 1.96 -17.52
N MET A 80 16.49 3.17 -16.98
CA MET A 80 17.73 3.95 -17.09
C MET A 80 18.84 3.48 -16.12
N GLY A 81 18.57 2.52 -15.24
CA GLY A 81 19.53 1.96 -14.30
C GLY A 81 19.54 2.63 -12.92
N ALA A 82 18.53 3.41 -12.56
CA ALA A 82 18.37 3.92 -11.20
C ALA A 82 18.09 2.77 -10.22
N ASN A 83 18.71 2.81 -9.04
CA ASN A 83 18.45 1.85 -7.96
C ASN A 83 17.19 2.25 -7.20
N LEU A 84 16.04 1.94 -7.82
CA LEU A 84 14.71 2.31 -7.38
C LEU A 84 13.88 1.10 -7.01
N HIS A 85 13.08 1.27 -5.97
CA HIS A 85 12.00 0.38 -5.59
C HIS A 85 10.72 1.19 -5.38
N ALA A 86 9.58 0.56 -5.49
CA ALA A 86 8.29 1.18 -5.18
C ALA A 86 7.40 0.18 -4.44
N GLU A 87 6.52 0.70 -3.61
CA GLU A 87 5.51 -0.09 -2.92
C GLU A 87 4.10 0.43 -3.19
N ALA A 88 3.13 -0.47 -3.18
CA ALA A 88 1.71 -0.14 -3.23
C ALA A 88 1.00 -0.66 -1.97
N THR A 89 -0.10 -0.01 -1.60
CA THR A 89 -0.93 -0.49 -0.49
C THR A 89 -2.18 -1.21 -1.00
N PRO A 90 -2.77 -2.10 -0.19
CA PRO A 90 -4.00 -2.78 -0.55
C PRO A 90 -5.15 -1.83 -0.90
N HIS A 91 -5.26 -0.69 -0.23
CA HIS A 91 -6.32 0.26 -0.52
C HIS A 91 -6.12 0.96 -1.88
N HIS A 92 -4.88 1.22 -2.34
CA HIS A 92 -4.63 1.85 -3.64
C HIS A 92 -4.87 0.93 -4.84
N PHE A 93 -4.71 -0.39 -4.72
CA PHE A 93 -5.07 -1.30 -5.81
C PHE A 93 -6.50 -1.85 -5.71
N THR A 94 -7.25 -1.54 -4.63
CA THR A 94 -8.62 -2.04 -4.42
C THR A 94 -9.68 -0.96 -4.60
N LEU A 95 -9.42 0.26 -4.15
CA LEU A 95 -10.38 1.37 -4.11
C LEU A 95 -9.98 2.49 -5.08
N THR A 96 -10.97 3.31 -5.43
CA THR A 96 -10.81 4.57 -6.15
C THR A 96 -11.28 5.75 -5.28
N ASP A 97 -11.07 6.97 -5.73
CA ASP A 97 -11.54 8.20 -5.07
C ASP A 97 -13.05 8.22 -4.85
N GLU A 98 -13.84 7.53 -5.68
CA GLU A 98 -15.29 7.35 -5.49
C GLU A 98 -15.64 6.70 -4.14
N ALA A 99 -14.71 5.93 -3.55
CA ALA A 99 -14.90 5.34 -2.23
C ALA A 99 -15.17 6.39 -1.14
N VAL A 100 -14.70 7.63 -1.33
CA VAL A 100 -14.95 8.74 -0.40
C VAL A 100 -16.44 9.06 -0.31
N LEU A 101 -17.18 8.96 -1.41
CA LEU A 101 -18.63 9.20 -1.42
C LEU A 101 -19.40 8.14 -0.64
N LYS A 102 -18.86 6.90 -0.58
CA LYS A 102 -19.49 5.77 0.10
C LYS A 102 -19.08 5.64 1.57
N TYR A 103 -17.79 5.80 1.84
CA TYR A 103 -17.19 5.50 3.15
C TYR A 103 -16.76 6.75 3.93
N GLY A 104 -16.86 7.94 3.32
CA GLY A 104 -16.49 9.21 3.95
C GLY A 104 -15.04 9.19 4.46
N SER A 105 -14.88 9.50 5.72
CA SER A 105 -13.58 9.58 6.38
C SER A 105 -12.80 8.27 6.39
N LEU A 106 -13.46 7.11 6.31
CA LEU A 106 -12.81 5.80 6.21
C LEU A 106 -12.15 5.56 4.84
N ALA A 107 -12.41 6.42 3.84
CA ALA A 107 -11.72 6.41 2.56
C ALA A 107 -10.75 7.60 2.38
N LYS A 108 -10.49 8.36 3.44
CA LYS A 108 -9.48 9.43 3.46
C LYS A 108 -8.11 8.83 3.74
N MET A 109 -7.23 8.83 2.72
CA MET A 109 -5.88 8.26 2.73
C MET A 109 -4.84 9.32 2.38
N ASN A 110 -3.58 9.11 2.76
CA ASN A 110 -2.49 9.95 2.31
C ASN A 110 -1.26 9.11 1.92
N PRO A 111 -0.91 9.04 0.60
CA PRO A 111 -1.56 9.74 -0.53
C PRO A 111 -3.01 9.29 -0.75
N PRO A 112 -3.85 10.13 -1.38
CA PRO A 112 -5.27 9.82 -1.53
C PRO A 112 -5.51 8.65 -2.50
N LEU A 113 -6.66 8.01 -2.33
CA LEU A 113 -7.21 7.12 -3.36
C LEU A 113 -7.39 7.95 -4.64
N ARG A 114 -6.91 7.43 -5.78
CA ARG A 114 -6.96 8.10 -7.08
C ARG A 114 -8.04 7.52 -7.97
N THR A 115 -8.02 7.91 -9.23
CA THR A 115 -8.97 7.44 -10.25
C THR A 115 -8.81 5.96 -10.56
N GLU A 116 -9.80 5.37 -11.24
CA GLU A 116 -9.72 4.00 -11.76
C GLU A 116 -8.52 3.80 -12.70
N LYS A 117 -8.17 4.82 -13.49
CA LYS A 117 -6.98 4.78 -14.36
C LYS A 117 -5.70 4.59 -13.54
N ASP A 118 -5.58 5.30 -12.43
CA ASP A 118 -4.41 5.20 -11.53
C ASP A 118 -4.38 3.85 -10.84
N ARG A 119 -5.52 3.37 -10.34
CA ARG A 119 -5.65 2.04 -9.73
C ARG A 119 -5.19 0.93 -10.68
N LEU A 120 -5.62 0.98 -11.94
CA LEU A 120 -5.20 0.02 -12.96
C LEU A 120 -3.70 0.13 -13.28
N ALA A 121 -3.13 1.35 -13.31
CA ALA A 121 -1.69 1.54 -13.51
C ALA A 121 -0.87 0.95 -12.35
N ILE A 122 -1.34 1.05 -11.10
CA ILE A 122 -0.72 0.39 -9.94
C ILE A 122 -0.74 -1.14 -10.11
N ILE A 123 -1.88 -1.72 -10.53
CA ILE A 123 -2.00 -3.16 -10.79
C ILE A 123 -1.02 -3.60 -11.88
N GLU A 124 -0.92 -2.86 -12.99
CA GLU A 124 0.06 -3.17 -14.04
C GLU A 124 1.50 -3.02 -13.54
N GLY A 125 1.81 -2.02 -12.70
CA GLY A 125 3.12 -1.86 -12.08
C GLY A 125 3.48 -3.02 -11.13
N LEU A 126 2.49 -3.60 -10.44
CA LEU A 126 2.68 -4.82 -9.65
C LEU A 126 2.94 -6.05 -10.54
N LYS A 127 2.27 -6.15 -11.70
CA LYS A 127 2.42 -7.27 -12.64
C LYS A 127 3.78 -7.28 -13.34
N ASP A 128 4.23 -6.13 -13.81
CA ASP A 128 5.47 -6.01 -14.60
C ASP A 128 6.73 -5.85 -13.74
N GLY A 129 6.59 -5.74 -12.41
CA GLY A 129 7.70 -5.60 -11.47
C GLY A 129 8.22 -4.17 -11.30
N THR A 130 7.53 -3.17 -11.85
CA THR A 130 7.82 -1.76 -11.55
C THR A 130 7.60 -1.47 -10.07
N ILE A 131 6.53 -2.05 -9.49
CA ILE A 131 6.24 -2.02 -8.05
C ILE A 131 6.69 -3.35 -7.44
N ASP A 132 7.65 -3.27 -6.53
CA ASP A 132 8.33 -4.43 -5.95
C ASP A 132 7.63 -5.01 -4.74
N LEU A 133 6.95 -4.16 -3.95
CA LEU A 133 6.52 -4.42 -2.60
C LEU A 133 5.03 -4.12 -2.41
N ILE A 134 4.41 -4.80 -1.46
CA ILE A 134 3.10 -4.46 -0.92
C ILE A 134 3.27 -4.13 0.56
N ALA A 135 3.00 -2.88 0.91
CA ALA A 135 3.00 -2.35 2.27
C ALA A 135 1.58 -2.01 2.71
N THR A 136 1.32 -1.85 4.00
CA THR A 136 -0.05 -1.63 4.50
C THR A 136 -0.37 -0.18 4.77
N ASP A 137 0.62 0.63 5.08
CA ASP A 137 0.44 1.99 5.63
C ASP A 137 -0.57 1.98 6.81
N HIS A 138 -0.39 1.04 7.73
CA HIS A 138 -1.30 0.82 8.86
C HIS A 138 -1.35 2.04 9.78
N ALA A 139 -2.47 2.78 9.74
CA ALA A 139 -2.68 4.02 10.47
C ALA A 139 -3.94 3.95 11.35
N PRO A 140 -3.82 3.44 12.59
CA PRO A 140 -4.95 3.35 13.51
C PRO A 140 -5.35 4.72 14.05
N HIS A 141 -6.64 5.04 13.92
CA HIS A 141 -7.27 6.24 14.46
C HIS A 141 -8.51 5.88 15.25
N SER A 142 -8.84 6.68 16.26
CA SER A 142 -10.03 6.46 17.07
C SER A 142 -11.32 6.72 16.29
N THR A 143 -12.42 6.12 16.73
CA THR A 143 -13.74 6.39 16.16
C THR A 143 -14.11 7.87 16.27
N GLU A 144 -13.73 8.53 17.37
CA GLU A 144 -13.95 9.97 17.57
C GLU A 144 -13.22 10.81 16.51
N GLU A 145 -11.93 10.51 16.25
CA GLU A 145 -11.15 11.20 15.22
C GLU A 145 -11.75 11.00 13.82
N LYS A 146 -12.15 9.78 13.50
CA LYS A 146 -12.74 9.44 12.19
C LYS A 146 -14.19 9.91 12.03
N SER A 147 -14.88 10.33 13.09
CA SER A 147 -16.22 10.89 13.03
C SER A 147 -16.28 12.41 12.76
N ARG A 148 -15.13 13.08 12.76
CA ARG A 148 -15.04 14.51 12.46
C ARG A 148 -15.40 14.81 11.00
N PRO A 149 -15.72 16.07 10.66
CA PRO A 149 -15.84 16.47 9.25
C PRO A 149 -14.64 16.02 8.42
N ILE A 150 -14.85 15.59 7.19
CA ILE A 150 -13.81 14.94 6.37
C ILE A 150 -12.55 15.82 6.18
N THR A 151 -12.71 17.15 6.20
CA THR A 151 -11.59 18.10 6.13
C THR A 151 -10.75 18.15 7.42
N GLN A 152 -11.29 17.69 8.55
CA GLN A 152 -10.64 17.73 9.87
C GLN A 152 -10.24 16.36 10.38
N THR A 153 -10.71 15.28 9.74
CA THR A 153 -10.36 13.92 10.12
C THR A 153 -8.94 13.58 9.66
N PRO A 154 -8.17 12.82 10.46
CA PRO A 154 -6.87 12.32 10.02
C PRO A 154 -7.01 11.35 8.86
N SER A 155 -6.01 11.33 7.97
CA SER A 155 -5.88 10.36 6.88
C SER A 155 -5.41 9.01 7.39
N GLY A 156 -5.75 7.94 6.68
CA GLY A 156 -5.26 6.58 6.95
C GLY A 156 -6.30 5.65 7.55
N ILE A 157 -6.01 4.37 7.41
CA ILE A 157 -6.82 3.23 7.88
C ILE A 157 -5.94 2.15 8.49
N ILE A 158 -6.56 1.22 9.26
CA ILE A 158 -5.88 -0.03 9.61
C ILE A 158 -5.78 -0.93 8.39
N GLY A 159 -4.64 -1.62 8.21
CA GLY A 159 -4.39 -2.43 7.00
C GLY A 159 -3.76 -3.80 7.26
N LEU A 160 -3.15 -4.06 8.44
CA LEU A 160 -2.39 -5.29 8.69
C LEU A 160 -3.23 -6.56 8.55
N GLU A 161 -4.43 -6.57 9.11
CA GLU A 161 -5.26 -7.78 9.20
C GLU A 161 -6.01 -8.11 7.90
N THR A 162 -6.12 -7.17 6.97
CA THR A 162 -6.83 -7.34 5.70
C THR A 162 -5.89 -7.41 4.49
N SER A 163 -4.59 -7.12 4.64
CA SER A 163 -3.67 -6.95 3.51
C SER A 163 -3.53 -8.20 2.64
N LEU A 164 -3.31 -9.38 3.24
CA LEU A 164 -3.22 -10.64 2.51
C LEU A 164 -4.52 -10.97 1.78
N ALA A 165 -5.65 -10.83 2.47
CA ALA A 165 -6.95 -11.14 1.92
C ALA A 165 -7.36 -10.18 0.79
N LEU A 166 -7.05 -8.89 0.90
CA LEU A 166 -7.24 -7.91 -0.18
C LEU A 166 -6.34 -8.22 -1.38
N GLY A 167 -5.08 -8.60 -1.15
CA GLY A 167 -4.17 -9.06 -2.21
C GLY A 167 -4.73 -10.28 -2.96
N ILE A 168 -5.22 -11.28 -2.23
CA ILE A 168 -5.83 -12.46 -2.85
C ILE A 168 -7.11 -12.09 -3.59
N THR A 169 -8.00 -11.31 -2.97
CA THR A 169 -9.31 -10.94 -3.53
C THR A 169 -9.17 -10.04 -4.77
N SER A 170 -8.29 -9.03 -4.71
CA SER A 170 -8.21 -7.99 -5.74
C SER A 170 -7.13 -8.26 -6.80
N LEU A 171 -6.12 -9.08 -6.52
CA LEU A 171 -5.02 -9.33 -7.45
C LEU A 171 -4.95 -10.78 -7.94
N VAL A 172 -5.08 -11.75 -7.03
CA VAL A 172 -4.92 -13.17 -7.41
C VAL A 172 -6.17 -13.72 -8.08
N ARG A 173 -7.33 -13.51 -7.50
CA ARG A 173 -8.60 -14.06 -8.05
C ARG A 173 -8.97 -13.49 -9.41
N PRO A 174 -8.77 -12.20 -9.70
CA PRO A 174 -8.96 -11.68 -11.05
C PRO A 174 -7.86 -12.09 -12.04
N GLY A 175 -6.77 -12.74 -11.58
CA GLY A 175 -5.67 -13.21 -12.43
C GLY A 175 -4.63 -12.13 -12.75
N HIS A 176 -4.57 -11.06 -12.00
CA HIS A 176 -3.53 -10.03 -12.15
C HIS A 176 -2.16 -10.54 -11.69
N LEU A 177 -2.13 -11.28 -10.58
CA LEU A 177 -0.93 -11.93 -10.04
C LEU A 177 -1.22 -13.41 -9.77
N THR A 178 -0.18 -14.24 -9.81
CA THR A 178 -0.22 -15.55 -9.17
C THR A 178 -0.11 -15.40 -7.65
N LEU A 179 -0.53 -16.41 -6.89
CA LEU A 179 -0.39 -16.41 -5.43
C LEU A 179 1.10 -16.28 -5.03
N SER A 180 2.01 -16.93 -5.74
CA SER A 180 3.46 -16.83 -5.48
C SER A 180 3.95 -15.40 -5.65
N GLN A 181 3.59 -14.71 -6.73
CA GLN A 181 3.96 -13.31 -6.97
C GLN A 181 3.43 -12.37 -5.89
N LEU A 182 2.20 -12.59 -5.40
CA LEU A 182 1.66 -11.84 -4.28
C LEU A 182 2.52 -12.04 -3.01
N ILE A 183 2.80 -13.29 -2.67
CA ILE A 183 3.57 -13.63 -1.47
C ILE A 183 5.01 -13.10 -1.57
N GLU A 184 5.66 -13.17 -2.71
CA GLU A 184 7.00 -12.59 -2.94
C GLU A 184 7.03 -11.10 -2.59
N LYS A 185 6.03 -10.34 -3.04
CA LYS A 185 5.92 -8.88 -2.78
C LYS A 185 5.65 -8.54 -1.31
N MET A 186 5.13 -9.49 -0.54
CA MET A 186 4.83 -9.31 0.89
C MET A 186 5.88 -9.92 1.82
N THR A 187 6.85 -10.67 1.30
CA THR A 187 7.81 -11.44 2.10
C THR A 187 9.25 -11.26 1.65
N ILE A 188 9.68 -12.01 0.63
CA ILE A 188 11.10 -12.07 0.25
C ILE A 188 11.60 -10.75 -0.36
N ASN A 189 10.75 -10.03 -1.11
CA ASN A 189 11.15 -8.75 -1.71
C ASN A 189 11.46 -7.69 -0.64
N PRO A 190 10.57 -7.39 0.34
CA PRO A 190 10.91 -6.49 1.43
C PRO A 190 12.07 -7.01 2.29
N ALA A 191 12.16 -8.33 2.53
CA ALA A 191 13.26 -8.88 3.29
C ALA A 191 14.62 -8.63 2.62
N ASN A 192 14.72 -8.84 1.31
CA ASN A 192 15.93 -8.55 0.55
C ASN A 192 16.28 -7.07 0.54
N LEU A 193 15.26 -6.21 0.32
CA LEU A 193 15.43 -4.75 0.25
C LEU A 193 15.99 -4.17 1.55
N TYR A 194 15.48 -4.64 2.69
CA TYR A 194 15.85 -4.13 4.01
C TYR A 194 16.87 -5.02 4.74
N HIS A 195 17.49 -5.99 4.04
CA HIS A 195 18.49 -6.92 4.58
C HIS A 195 18.00 -7.67 5.83
N LEU A 196 16.72 -8.08 5.83
CA LEU A 196 16.13 -8.82 6.95
C LEU A 196 16.42 -10.34 6.84
N PRO A 197 16.71 -11.05 7.94
CA PRO A 197 17.00 -12.48 7.92
C PRO A 197 15.74 -13.36 7.87
N CYS A 198 14.72 -12.94 7.12
CA CYS A 198 13.40 -13.58 7.04
C CYS A 198 12.93 -13.68 5.58
N GLY A 199 11.64 -13.97 5.35
CA GLY A 199 10.98 -13.95 4.03
C GLY A 199 11.09 -15.26 3.25
N SER A 200 11.68 -16.32 3.80
CA SER A 200 11.76 -17.63 3.15
C SER A 200 11.58 -18.78 4.15
N VAL A 201 10.94 -19.86 3.68
CA VAL A 201 10.82 -21.12 4.42
C VAL A 201 12.05 -21.97 4.08
N THR A 202 13.04 -21.98 4.98
CA THR A 202 14.30 -22.68 4.79
C THR A 202 14.69 -23.41 6.07
N GLU A 203 15.14 -24.66 5.95
CA GLU A 203 15.62 -25.45 7.10
C GLU A 203 16.74 -24.72 7.86
N GLY A 204 16.65 -24.71 9.19
CA GLY A 204 17.61 -24.05 10.08
C GLY A 204 17.38 -22.55 10.32
N LYS A 205 16.39 -21.93 9.65
CA LYS A 205 15.98 -20.55 9.95
C LYS A 205 14.90 -20.48 11.03
N ALA A 206 14.67 -19.28 11.58
CA ALA A 206 13.57 -19.01 12.50
C ALA A 206 12.24 -19.41 11.85
N ALA A 207 11.37 -20.06 12.63
CA ALA A 207 10.06 -20.47 12.16
C ALA A 207 9.05 -19.32 12.33
N ASP A 208 9.13 -18.34 11.42
CA ASP A 208 8.15 -17.25 11.27
C ASP A 208 7.26 -17.58 10.07
N LEU A 209 6.10 -18.15 10.34
CA LEU A 209 5.25 -18.77 9.33
C LEU A 209 3.80 -18.31 9.45
N VAL A 210 3.13 -18.24 8.33
CA VAL A 210 1.68 -18.05 8.23
C VAL A 210 1.08 -19.22 7.46
N LEU A 211 0.05 -19.86 8.06
CA LEU A 211 -0.78 -20.85 7.38
C LEU A 211 -2.12 -20.20 7.06
N PHE A 212 -2.53 -20.26 5.81
CA PHE A 212 -3.79 -19.69 5.36
C PHE A 212 -4.43 -20.54 4.26
N ASP A 213 -5.76 -20.44 4.12
CA ASP A 213 -6.50 -21.02 3.00
C ASP A 213 -6.81 -19.91 1.98
N PRO A 214 -6.22 -19.93 0.76
CA PRO A 214 -6.44 -18.91 -0.24
C PRO A 214 -7.86 -18.90 -0.82
N ASN A 215 -8.62 -19.98 -0.64
CA ASN A 215 -9.98 -20.14 -1.17
C ASN A 215 -11.08 -19.91 -0.15
N GLU A 216 -10.74 -19.89 1.12
CA GLU A 216 -11.73 -19.66 2.18
C GLU A 216 -12.20 -18.21 2.19
N LYS A 217 -13.52 -18.04 2.17
CA LYS A 217 -14.18 -16.74 2.33
C LYS A 217 -14.31 -16.39 3.80
N TRP A 218 -14.15 -15.12 4.11
CA TRP A 218 -14.40 -14.60 5.43
C TRP A 218 -14.80 -13.11 5.36
N ILE A 219 -15.37 -12.62 6.45
CA ILE A 219 -15.80 -11.22 6.57
C ILE A 219 -15.09 -10.61 7.78
N PRO A 220 -14.29 -9.53 7.61
CA PRO A 220 -13.72 -8.80 8.73
C PRO A 220 -14.84 -8.03 9.47
N GLU A 221 -15.19 -8.48 10.66
CA GLU A 221 -16.17 -7.83 11.54
C GLU A 221 -15.51 -7.19 12.75
N THR A 222 -14.43 -7.78 13.23
CA THR A 222 -13.64 -7.33 14.38
C THR A 222 -12.16 -7.36 14.06
N TYR A 223 -11.36 -6.59 14.81
CA TYR A 223 -9.93 -6.43 14.61
C TYR A 223 -9.17 -6.63 15.93
N ALA A 224 -7.98 -7.20 15.85
CA ALA A 224 -7.03 -7.25 16.97
C ALA A 224 -6.40 -5.86 17.23
N SER A 225 -6.34 -5.01 16.22
CA SER A 225 -5.98 -3.61 16.36
C SER A 225 -6.89 -2.92 17.37
N LYS A 226 -6.33 -1.95 18.14
CA LYS A 226 -7.10 -1.10 19.05
C LYS A 226 -8.09 -0.18 18.33
N SER A 227 -7.95 -0.04 17.02
CA SER A 227 -8.81 0.76 16.17
C SER A 227 -9.51 -0.12 15.14
N SER A 228 -10.67 0.35 14.66
CA SER A 228 -11.48 -0.33 13.65
C SER A 228 -11.74 0.52 12.40
N ASN A 229 -10.91 1.54 12.17
CA ASN A 229 -11.07 2.48 11.06
C ASN A 229 -10.69 1.84 9.71
N SER A 230 -11.61 1.07 9.15
CA SER A 230 -11.43 0.39 7.86
C SER A 230 -12.71 0.46 7.01
N PRO A 231 -12.62 0.81 5.71
CA PRO A 231 -13.74 0.71 4.79
C PRO A 231 -14.07 -0.74 4.40
N PHE A 232 -13.17 -1.67 4.72
CA PHE A 232 -13.30 -3.09 4.37
C PHE A 232 -14.08 -3.93 5.38
N THR A 233 -14.51 -3.33 6.50
CA THR A 233 -15.39 -3.99 7.47
C THR A 233 -16.68 -4.42 6.77
N GLY A 234 -17.06 -5.70 6.93
CA GLY A 234 -18.23 -6.28 6.29
C GLY A 234 -18.02 -6.72 4.82
N TRP A 235 -16.83 -6.57 4.25
CA TRP A 235 -16.54 -7.09 2.90
C TRP A 235 -16.33 -8.60 2.92
N GLU A 236 -16.83 -9.30 1.91
CA GLU A 236 -16.47 -10.71 1.67
C GLU A 236 -15.09 -10.75 1.01
N LEU A 237 -14.10 -11.28 1.73
CA LEU A 237 -12.73 -11.44 1.29
C LEU A 237 -12.35 -12.92 1.19
N TYR A 238 -11.34 -13.21 0.36
CA TYR A 238 -10.72 -14.53 0.27
C TYR A 238 -9.35 -14.53 0.90
N GLY A 239 -8.92 -15.70 1.41
CA GLY A 239 -7.61 -15.83 2.03
C GLY A 239 -7.67 -15.70 3.55
N LYS A 240 -8.19 -16.75 4.19
CA LYS A 240 -8.33 -16.80 5.65
C LYS A 240 -7.05 -17.32 6.29
N VAL A 241 -6.44 -16.51 7.17
CA VAL A 241 -5.30 -16.95 7.99
C VAL A 241 -5.79 -17.92 9.06
N LYS A 242 -5.15 -19.07 9.18
CA LYS A 242 -5.45 -20.14 10.15
C LYS A 242 -4.49 -20.13 11.33
N TYR A 243 -3.21 -19.93 11.06
CA TYR A 243 -2.19 -19.85 12.09
C TYR A 243 -1.16 -18.80 11.74
N THR A 244 -0.68 -18.10 12.75
CA THR A 244 0.56 -17.30 12.68
C THR A 244 1.52 -17.87 13.72
N ILE A 245 2.74 -18.16 13.29
CA ILE A 245 3.82 -18.70 14.10
C ILE A 245 4.94 -17.67 14.09
N CYS A 246 5.45 -17.32 15.25
CA CYS A 246 6.56 -16.40 15.43
C CYS A 246 7.60 -17.06 16.34
N ASP A 247 8.84 -17.14 15.86
CA ASP A 247 9.95 -17.83 16.55
C ASP A 247 9.54 -19.25 17.04
N GLY A 248 8.87 -20.01 16.18
CA GLY A 248 8.38 -21.36 16.47
C GLY A 248 7.17 -21.46 17.40
N LYS A 249 6.59 -20.35 17.85
CA LYS A 249 5.42 -20.32 18.74
C LYS A 249 4.17 -19.90 17.99
N ILE A 250 3.07 -20.61 18.18
CA ILE A 250 1.76 -20.19 17.65
C ILE A 250 1.32 -18.94 18.43
N VAL A 251 1.23 -17.80 17.73
CA VAL A 251 0.79 -16.52 18.31
C VAL A 251 -0.64 -16.16 17.90
N TYR A 252 -1.16 -16.79 16.83
CA TYR A 252 -2.54 -16.70 16.40
C TYR A 252 -3.04 -18.05 15.91
N LYS A 253 -4.29 -18.37 16.22
CA LYS A 253 -5.05 -19.53 15.73
C LYS A 253 -6.50 -19.10 15.52
N ASP A 254 -7.04 -19.36 14.29
CA ASP A 254 -8.45 -19.18 13.93
C ASP A 254 -9.36 -20.16 14.65
#